data_28a6b194212b0b0dbd266f08cf0bdc34
#
_entry.id   28a6b194212b0b0dbd266f08cf0bdc34
#
_cell.length_a   1.000
_cell.length_b   1.000
_cell.length_c   1.000
_cell.angle_alpha   90.00
_cell.angle_beta   90.00
_cell.angle_gamma   90.00
#
_symmetry.space_group_name_H-M   'P 1'
#
loop_
_entity.id
_entity.type
_entity.pdbx_description
1 polymer ?
#
loop_
_entity_poly.entity_id
_entity_poly.type
_entity_poly.pdbx_seq_one_letter_code
_entity_poly.pdbx_strand_id
1 'polypeptide(L)'
;MIFKRSLIAELANLAGAVFTVLFTIVLAVAMVRFLNMAAGGSIEHGTVVQLVLYNALVNLPPLLAASLFIATLMTLMRSWQDNEMVVWFSSGGRSILSWIEPTVKFALPIVVVIALLAIVISPWARAETDRLRNSVSAREDVNAIAPGRF
;
A
#
# COMPACT_ATOMS: atom_id res chain seq x y z
N MET A 1 26.97 -16.81 3.67
CA MET A 1 25.85 -16.24 4.49
C MET A 1 25.73 -14.72 4.37
N ILE A 2 26.78 -13.97 4.10
CA ILE A 2 26.80 -12.50 3.99
C ILE A 2 25.93 -12.02 2.80
N PHE A 3 26.03 -12.69 1.66
CA PHE A 3 25.28 -12.36 0.44
C PHE A 3 23.74 -12.40 0.61
N LYS A 4 23.21 -13.45 1.24
CA LYS A 4 21.75 -13.57 1.49
C LYS A 4 21.23 -12.42 2.37
N ARG A 5 22.02 -11.98 3.34
CA ARG A 5 21.67 -10.88 4.24
C ARG A 5 21.71 -9.52 3.54
N SER A 6 22.68 -9.34 2.65
CA SER A 6 22.79 -8.12 1.83
C SER A 6 21.60 -7.99 0.86
N LEU A 7 21.24 -9.08 0.19
CA LEU A 7 20.11 -9.12 -0.74
C LEU A 7 18.77 -8.81 -0.03
N ILE A 8 18.54 -9.38 1.14
CA ILE A 8 17.35 -9.10 1.94
C ILE A 8 17.30 -7.63 2.38
N ALA A 9 18.44 -7.07 2.80
CA ALA A 9 18.50 -5.65 3.18
C ALA A 9 18.23 -4.73 1.99
N GLU A 10 18.73 -5.06 0.81
CA GLU A 10 18.45 -4.32 -0.42
C GLU A 10 16.99 -4.39 -0.83
N LEU A 11 16.39 -5.57 -0.80
CA LEU A 11 14.97 -5.76 -1.04
C LEU A 11 14.11 -4.94 -0.06
N ALA A 12 14.46 -4.96 1.22
CA ALA A 12 13.74 -4.20 2.25
C ALA A 12 13.84 -2.68 2.03
N ASN A 13 15.03 -2.18 1.69
CA ASN A 13 15.24 -0.76 1.42
C ASN A 13 14.49 -0.30 0.17
N LEU A 14 14.54 -1.07 -0.92
CA LEU A 14 13.82 -0.76 -2.15
C LEU A 14 12.30 -0.85 -1.96
N ALA A 15 11.81 -1.90 -1.29
CA ALA A 15 10.39 -2.03 -0.98
C ALA A 15 9.89 -0.87 -0.12
N GLY A 16 10.66 -0.47 0.89
CA GLY A 16 10.35 0.67 1.75
C GLY A 16 10.33 2.00 0.99
N ALA A 17 11.32 2.24 0.12
CA ALA A 17 11.39 3.44 -0.70
C ALA A 17 10.21 3.53 -1.68
N VAL A 18 9.92 2.47 -2.42
CA VAL A 18 8.81 2.40 -3.36
C VAL A 18 7.48 2.56 -2.63
N PHE A 19 7.30 1.87 -1.50
CA PHE A 19 6.11 2.00 -0.67
C PHE A 19 5.89 3.43 -0.21
N THR A 20 6.92 4.11 0.28
CA THR A 20 6.84 5.50 0.75
C THR A 20 6.38 6.44 -0.37
N VAL A 21 6.94 6.30 -1.57
CA VAL A 21 6.54 7.11 -2.73
C VAL A 21 5.09 6.85 -3.10
N LEU A 22 4.69 5.59 -3.27
CA LEU A 22 3.32 5.23 -3.64
C LEU A 22 2.32 5.66 -2.57
N PHE A 23 2.64 5.47 -1.31
CA PHE A 23 1.79 5.86 -0.19
C PHE A 23 1.60 7.37 -0.11
N THR A 24 2.67 8.15 -0.31
CA THR A 24 2.59 9.61 -0.36
C THR A 24 1.69 10.10 -1.50
N ILE A 25 1.80 9.50 -2.69
CA ILE A 25 0.95 9.84 -3.83
C ILE A 25 -0.52 9.54 -3.51
N VAL A 26 -0.81 8.37 -2.98
CA VAL A 26 -2.20 7.97 -2.63
C VAL A 26 -2.77 8.87 -1.54
N LEU A 27 -1.99 9.23 -0.52
CA LEU A 27 -2.41 10.18 0.51
C LEU A 27 -2.69 11.57 -0.07
N ALA A 28 -1.82 12.08 -0.94
CA ALA A 28 -2.02 13.38 -1.57
C ALA A 28 -3.31 13.42 -2.40
N VAL A 29 -3.54 12.40 -3.21
CA VAL A 29 -4.77 12.26 -4.02
C VAL A 29 -6.01 12.16 -3.13
N ALA A 30 -5.95 11.35 -2.07
CA ALA A 30 -7.05 11.21 -1.12
C ALA A 30 -7.36 12.55 -0.42
N MET A 31 -6.32 13.27 -0.01
CA MET A 31 -6.46 14.57 0.66
C MET A 31 -7.14 15.60 -0.24
N VAL A 32 -6.68 15.73 -1.49
CA VAL A 32 -7.32 16.63 -2.48
C VAL A 32 -8.78 16.24 -2.70
N ARG A 33 -9.06 14.95 -2.86
CA ARG A 33 -10.43 14.45 -3.08
C ARG A 33 -11.37 14.80 -1.94
N PHE A 34 -10.96 14.51 -0.70
CA PHE A 34 -11.81 14.76 0.47
C PHE A 34 -11.91 16.24 0.83
N LEU A 35 -10.87 17.04 0.59
CA LEU A 35 -10.93 18.50 0.73
C LEU A 35 -11.90 19.12 -0.28
N ASN A 36 -11.93 18.65 -1.52
CA ASN A 36 -12.91 19.11 -2.52
C ASN A 36 -14.34 18.78 -2.09
N MET A 37 -14.59 17.61 -1.50
CA MET A 37 -15.90 17.26 -0.95
C MET A 37 -16.27 18.14 0.25
N ALA A 38 -15.32 18.48 1.11
CA ALA A 38 -15.55 19.40 2.22
C ALA A 38 -15.81 20.84 1.75
N ALA A 39 -15.10 21.31 0.72
CA ALA A 39 -15.32 22.63 0.13
C ALA A 39 -16.69 22.75 -0.56
N GLY A 40 -17.22 21.63 -1.09
CA GLY A 40 -18.60 21.54 -1.62
C GLY A 40 -19.68 21.48 -0.54
N GLY A 41 -19.33 21.51 0.74
CA GLY A 41 -20.28 21.45 1.86
C GLY A 41 -20.81 20.04 2.18
N SER A 42 -20.36 19.02 1.45
CA SER A 42 -20.82 17.63 1.60
C SER A 42 -20.27 16.96 2.85
N ILE A 43 -19.14 17.44 3.42
CA ILE A 43 -18.47 16.82 4.55
C ILE A 43 -17.97 17.89 5.53
N GLU A 44 -18.14 17.65 6.81
CA GLU A 44 -17.59 18.48 7.88
C GLU A 44 -16.06 18.36 7.92
N HIS A 45 -15.35 19.48 8.14
CA HIS A 45 -13.88 19.52 8.09
C HIS A 45 -13.21 18.52 9.05
N GLY A 46 -13.83 18.23 10.21
CA GLY A 46 -13.35 17.22 11.15
C GLY A 46 -13.40 15.79 10.62
N THR A 47 -14.35 15.50 9.75
CA THR A 47 -14.54 14.16 9.14
C THR A 47 -13.55 13.86 8.01
N VAL A 48 -12.99 14.91 7.39
CA VAL A 48 -11.99 14.75 6.31
C VAL A 48 -10.79 13.93 6.77
N VAL A 49 -10.23 14.24 7.93
CA VAL A 49 -9.05 13.53 8.47
C VAL A 49 -9.35 12.05 8.69
N GLN A 50 -10.51 11.73 9.24
CA GLN A 50 -10.94 10.35 9.45
C GLN A 50 -11.09 9.60 8.13
N LEU A 51 -11.72 10.21 7.12
CA LEU A 51 -11.89 9.62 5.80
C LEU A 51 -10.55 9.39 5.09
N VAL A 52 -9.60 10.32 5.18
CA VAL A 52 -8.24 10.16 4.66
C VAL A 52 -7.55 8.98 5.34
N LEU A 53 -7.64 8.87 6.67
CA LEU A 53 -7.03 7.80 7.44
C LEU A 53 -7.60 6.43 7.06
N TYR A 54 -8.93 6.28 7.03
CA TYR A 54 -9.56 5.02 6.62
C TYR A 54 -9.26 4.66 5.18
N ASN A 55 -9.23 5.65 4.28
CA ASN A 55 -8.84 5.46 2.90
C ASN A 55 -7.38 4.97 2.78
N ALA A 56 -6.47 5.52 3.58
CA ALA A 56 -5.09 5.06 3.66
C ALA A 56 -5.02 3.58 4.08
N LEU A 57 -5.77 3.19 5.14
CA LEU A 57 -5.81 1.80 5.62
C LEU A 57 -6.35 0.82 4.57
N VAL A 58 -7.37 1.21 3.82
CA VAL A 58 -7.94 0.39 2.72
C VAL A 58 -6.91 0.16 1.61
N ASN A 59 -6.08 1.17 1.33
CA ASN A 59 -5.08 1.10 0.26
C ASN A 59 -3.73 0.49 0.69
N LEU A 60 -3.51 0.23 1.99
CA LEU A 60 -2.27 -0.38 2.48
C LEU A 60 -1.94 -1.73 1.81
N PRO A 61 -2.86 -2.73 1.75
CA PRO A 61 -2.54 -4.03 1.16
C PRO A 61 -2.10 -3.96 -0.30
N PRO A 62 -2.83 -3.30 -1.22
CA PRO A 62 -2.41 -3.21 -2.61
C PRO A 62 -1.12 -2.41 -2.80
N LEU A 63 -0.87 -1.38 -1.98
CA LEU A 63 0.38 -0.62 -2.03
C LEU A 63 1.59 -1.44 -1.59
N LEU A 64 1.44 -2.23 -0.52
CA LEU A 64 2.47 -3.16 -0.07
C LEU A 64 2.76 -4.23 -1.12
N ALA A 65 1.73 -4.79 -1.74
CA ALA A 65 1.89 -5.78 -2.80
C ALA A 65 2.62 -5.21 -4.02
N ALA A 66 2.23 -4.01 -4.47
CA ALA A 66 2.88 -3.33 -5.58
C ALA A 66 4.34 -2.97 -5.27
N SER A 67 4.62 -2.45 -4.06
CA SER A 67 5.98 -2.10 -3.65
C SER A 67 6.89 -3.33 -3.55
N LEU A 68 6.39 -4.43 -3.03
CA LEU A 68 7.12 -5.70 -2.96
C LEU A 68 7.44 -6.23 -4.36
N PHE A 69 6.46 -6.18 -5.28
CA PHE A 69 6.63 -6.62 -6.66
C PHE A 69 7.69 -5.79 -7.39
N ILE A 70 7.59 -4.46 -7.33
CA ILE A 70 8.54 -3.55 -7.96
C ILE A 70 9.94 -3.72 -7.37
N ALA A 71 10.06 -3.79 -6.04
CA ALA A 71 11.34 -3.99 -5.38
C ALA A 71 12.00 -5.31 -5.80
N THR A 72 11.23 -6.39 -5.88
CA THR A 72 11.73 -7.69 -6.32
C THR A 72 12.23 -7.64 -7.76
N LEU A 73 11.47 -7.02 -8.67
CA LEU A 73 11.88 -6.84 -10.05
C LEU A 73 13.17 -6.01 -10.17
N MET A 74 13.25 -4.88 -9.48
CA MET A 74 14.41 -3.99 -9.53
C MET A 74 15.67 -4.69 -8.98
N THR A 75 15.54 -5.40 -7.85
CA THR A 75 16.66 -6.16 -7.27
C THR A 75 17.14 -7.27 -8.21
N LEU A 76 16.22 -8.01 -8.82
CA LEU A 76 16.58 -9.05 -9.77
C LEU A 76 17.24 -8.48 -11.03
N MET A 77 16.72 -7.40 -11.58
CA MET A 77 17.30 -6.72 -12.76
C MET A 77 18.72 -6.21 -12.45
N ARG A 78 18.91 -5.60 -11.29
CA ARG A 78 20.22 -5.11 -10.86
C ARG A 78 21.22 -6.24 -10.70
N SER A 79 20.84 -7.30 -9.98
CA SER A 79 21.70 -8.48 -9.80
C SER A 79 22.08 -9.14 -11.12
N TRP A 80 21.23 -9.04 -12.13
CA TRP A 80 21.55 -9.51 -13.49
C TRP A 80 22.56 -8.58 -14.18
N GLN A 81 22.37 -7.27 -14.10
CA GLN A 81 23.25 -6.27 -14.73
C GLN A 81 24.65 -6.24 -14.09
N ASP A 82 24.74 -6.40 -12.79
CA ASP A 82 26.02 -6.41 -12.05
C ASP A 82 26.80 -7.74 -12.18
N ASN A 83 26.33 -8.68 -13.03
CA ASN A 83 26.89 -10.01 -13.22
C ASN A 83 27.03 -10.86 -11.93
N GLU A 84 26.40 -10.46 -10.85
CA GLU A 84 26.41 -11.19 -9.59
C GLU A 84 25.84 -12.60 -9.75
N MET A 85 24.81 -12.75 -10.60
CA MET A 85 24.23 -14.04 -10.94
C MET A 85 25.22 -14.92 -11.71
N VAL A 86 25.99 -14.35 -12.64
CA VAL A 86 26.97 -15.08 -13.44
C VAL A 86 28.09 -15.63 -12.56
N VAL A 87 28.60 -14.81 -11.63
CA VAL A 87 29.61 -15.22 -10.65
C VAL A 87 29.06 -16.30 -9.72
N TRP A 88 27.79 -16.17 -9.31
CA TRP A 88 27.14 -17.15 -8.45
C TRP A 88 26.99 -18.53 -9.11
N PHE A 89 26.64 -18.55 -10.39
CA PHE A 89 26.49 -19.80 -11.15
C PHE A 89 27.83 -20.42 -11.53
N SER A 90 28.86 -19.62 -11.81
CA SER A 90 30.19 -20.11 -12.20
C SER A 90 31.01 -20.64 -11.03
N SER A 91 30.76 -20.16 -9.81
CA SER A 91 31.59 -20.46 -8.64
C SER A 91 31.24 -21.74 -7.86
N GLY A 92 30.29 -22.56 -8.33
CA GLY A 92 30.00 -23.78 -7.56
C GLY A 92 28.80 -24.62 -7.94
N GLY A 93 28.32 -24.59 -9.19
CA GLY A 93 27.26 -25.49 -9.65
C GLY A 93 25.93 -25.32 -8.90
N ARG A 94 25.67 -24.16 -8.33
CA ARG A 94 24.41 -23.88 -7.63
C ARG A 94 23.33 -23.57 -8.62
N SER A 95 22.16 -24.19 -8.44
CA SER A 95 21.00 -24.01 -9.32
C SER A 95 20.38 -22.62 -9.18
N ILE A 96 19.68 -22.16 -10.22
CA ILE A 96 18.86 -20.93 -10.25
C ILE A 96 17.89 -20.88 -9.05
N LEU A 97 17.39 -22.05 -8.63
CA LEU A 97 16.51 -22.18 -7.47
C LEU A 97 17.12 -21.69 -6.16
N SER A 98 18.46 -21.77 -6.02
CA SER A 98 19.13 -21.27 -4.80
C SER A 98 19.14 -19.75 -4.69
N TRP A 99 18.93 -19.03 -5.80
CA TRP A 99 18.76 -17.58 -5.83
C TRP A 99 17.36 -17.14 -5.43
N ILE A 100 16.35 -17.94 -5.76
CA ILE A 100 14.94 -17.67 -5.42
C ILE A 100 14.70 -17.81 -3.92
N GLU A 101 15.42 -18.70 -3.25
CA GLU A 101 15.24 -18.99 -1.83
C GLU A 101 15.27 -17.74 -0.91
N PRO A 102 16.29 -16.84 -0.97
CA PRO A 102 16.31 -15.65 -0.12
C PRO A 102 15.20 -14.66 -0.46
N THR A 103 14.85 -14.53 -1.73
CA THR A 103 13.74 -13.66 -2.18
C THR A 103 12.40 -14.16 -1.65
N VAL A 104 12.13 -15.45 -1.76
CA VAL A 104 10.90 -16.06 -1.22
C VAL A 104 10.85 -15.96 0.30
N LYS A 105 11.95 -16.22 0.98
CA LYS A 105 12.02 -16.08 2.45
C LYS A 105 11.76 -14.66 2.93
N PHE A 106 12.15 -13.67 2.17
CA PHE A 106 11.84 -12.28 2.47
C PHE A 106 10.39 -11.92 2.13
N ALA A 107 9.90 -12.35 0.98
CA ALA A 107 8.56 -12.03 0.51
C ALA A 107 7.46 -12.71 1.34
N LEU A 108 7.67 -13.94 1.80
CA LEU A 108 6.66 -14.76 2.48
C LEU A 108 6.07 -14.08 3.73
N PRO A 109 6.86 -13.56 4.70
CA PRO A 109 6.29 -12.87 5.86
C PRO A 109 5.52 -11.59 5.46
N ILE A 110 5.97 -10.87 4.43
CA ILE A 110 5.29 -9.68 3.94
C ILE A 110 3.95 -10.05 3.28
N VAL A 111 3.92 -11.12 2.50
CA VAL A 111 2.68 -11.64 1.89
C VAL A 111 1.67 -12.04 2.97
N VAL A 112 2.13 -12.68 4.05
CA VAL A 112 1.25 -13.02 5.19
C VAL A 112 0.69 -11.75 5.84
N VAL A 113 1.51 -10.74 6.05
CA VAL A 113 1.05 -9.43 6.59
C VAL A 113 0.04 -8.78 5.63
N ILE A 114 0.31 -8.77 4.32
CA ILE A 114 -0.62 -8.25 3.30
C ILE A 114 -1.96 -9.00 3.35
N ALA A 115 -1.92 -10.32 3.45
CA ALA A 115 -3.14 -11.13 3.53
C ALA A 115 -3.95 -10.82 4.79
N LEU A 116 -3.30 -10.69 5.95
CA LEU A 116 -3.97 -10.30 7.20
C LEU A 116 -4.59 -8.91 7.11
N LEU A 117 -3.85 -7.94 6.56
CA LEU A 117 -4.36 -6.59 6.33
C LEU A 117 -5.56 -6.59 5.37
N ALA A 118 -5.49 -7.37 4.30
CA ALA A 118 -6.56 -7.46 3.30
C ALA A 118 -7.83 -8.11 3.85
N ILE A 119 -7.69 -9.12 4.70
CA ILE A 119 -8.83 -9.90 5.22
C ILE A 119 -9.45 -9.21 6.44
N VAL A 120 -8.66 -8.58 7.31
CA VAL A 120 -9.13 -8.04 8.59
C VAL A 120 -9.33 -6.52 8.52
N ILE A 121 -8.31 -5.78 8.12
CA ILE A 121 -8.31 -4.30 8.22
C ILE A 121 -9.07 -3.65 7.06
N SER A 122 -8.89 -4.14 5.84
CA SER A 122 -9.57 -3.56 4.67
C SER A 122 -11.09 -3.58 4.76
N PRO A 123 -11.76 -4.69 5.09
CA PRO A 123 -13.22 -4.71 5.19
C PRO A 123 -13.73 -3.84 6.33
N TRP A 124 -13.02 -3.83 7.48
CA TRP A 124 -13.38 -2.98 8.60
C TRP A 124 -13.27 -1.48 8.23
N ALA A 125 -12.16 -1.07 7.64
CA ALA A 125 -11.95 0.32 7.24
C ALA A 125 -12.93 0.78 6.14
N ARG A 126 -13.33 -0.11 5.23
CA ARG A 126 -14.39 0.18 4.22
C ARG A 126 -15.73 0.38 4.90
N ALA A 127 -16.11 -0.51 5.79
CA ALA A 127 -17.39 -0.40 6.51
C ALA A 127 -17.49 0.93 7.30
N GLU A 128 -16.39 1.37 7.90
CA GLU A 128 -16.35 2.64 8.63
C GLU A 128 -16.38 3.85 7.69
N THR A 129 -15.71 3.78 6.55
CA THR A 129 -15.79 4.80 5.49
C THR A 129 -17.23 4.95 4.99
N ASP A 130 -17.93 3.85 4.74
CA ASP A 130 -19.30 3.84 4.25
C ASP A 130 -20.29 4.37 5.30
N ARG A 131 -20.08 4.05 6.56
CA ARG A 131 -20.85 4.62 7.68
C ARG A 131 -20.72 6.14 7.74
N LEU A 132 -19.48 6.67 7.66
CA LEU A 132 -19.25 8.10 7.66
C LEU A 132 -19.89 8.79 6.44
N ARG A 133 -19.79 8.20 5.26
CA ARG A 133 -20.44 8.72 4.04
C ARG A 133 -21.96 8.72 4.16
N ASN A 134 -22.55 7.62 4.62
CA ASN A 134 -23.99 7.50 4.77
C ASN A 134 -24.54 8.47 5.81
N SER A 135 -23.82 8.73 6.90
CA SER A 135 -24.23 9.72 7.91
C SER A 135 -24.23 11.15 7.35
N VAL A 136 -23.32 11.44 6.42
CA VAL A 136 -23.26 12.74 5.74
C VAL A 136 -24.43 12.88 4.76
N SER A 137 -24.67 11.87 3.92
CA SER A 137 -25.78 11.88 2.96
C SER A 137 -27.14 11.98 3.65
N ALA A 138 -27.33 11.29 4.78
CA ALA A 138 -28.56 11.38 5.55
C ALA A 138 -28.80 12.80 6.14
N ARG A 139 -27.73 13.52 6.49
CA ARG A 139 -27.84 14.93 6.94
C ARG A 139 -28.17 15.88 5.79
N GLU A 140 -27.64 15.64 4.60
CA GLU A 140 -27.98 16.43 3.39
C GLU A 140 -29.44 16.24 3.02
N ASP A 141 -29.97 15.01 3.04
CA ASP A 141 -31.37 14.72 2.76
C ASP A 141 -32.32 15.39 3.77
N VAL A 142 -31.97 15.37 5.05
CA VAL A 142 -32.75 16.04 6.11
C VAL A 142 -32.75 17.56 5.93
N ASN A 143 -31.61 18.15 5.55
CA ASN A 143 -31.51 19.59 5.28
C ASN A 143 -32.24 20.01 4.00
N ALA A 144 -32.33 19.11 3.02
CA ALA A 144 -33.07 19.34 1.78
C ALA A 144 -34.62 19.26 1.99
N ILE A 145 -35.06 18.53 3.02
CA ILE A 145 -36.48 18.34 3.38
C ILE A 145 -36.95 19.36 4.42
N ALA A 146 -36.06 20.19 4.99
CA ALA A 146 -36.43 21.18 5.98
C ALA A 146 -37.51 22.13 5.43
N PRO A 147 -38.73 22.18 6.01
CA PRO A 147 -39.81 23.00 5.50
C PRO A 147 -39.48 24.48 5.73
N GLY A 148 -39.28 25.22 4.64
CA GLY A 148 -39.10 26.67 4.69
C GLY A 148 -38.14 27.29 3.67
N ARG A 149 -37.58 26.53 2.75
CA ARG A 149 -36.87 27.06 1.57
C ARG A 149 -37.71 26.89 0.32
N PHE A 150 -38.54 27.83 0.13
CA PHE A 150 -39.09 28.13 -1.18
C PHE A 150 -38.19 29.17 -1.87
#